data_0ec7a402a292e5748b5cd2812839b722
#
_entry.id   0ec7a402a292e5748b5cd2812839b722
#
_cell.length_a   1.000
_cell.length_b   1.000
_cell.length_c   1.000
_cell.angle_alpha   90.00
_cell.angle_beta   90.00
_cell.angle_gamma   90.00
#
_symmetry.space_group_name_H-M   'P 1'
#
loop_
_entity.id
_entity.type
_entity.pdbx_description
1 polymer ?
#
loop_
_entity_poly.entity_id
_entity_poly.type
_entity_poly.pdbx_seq_one_letter_code
_entity_poly.pdbx_strand_id
1 'polypeptide(L)'
;MCGIVGAVAQRDIAEILLEGLRRLEYRGYDSAGLAVVDAEGHMTRLRRLGKVQMLAQAAEEHPLHGGTGIAHTRWATHGEPSEGNAHPHVSEHIVVVHNGIIENHEPLREELKARGYIFVSETDTEVIAHLVHWELAQGGTLRDAVLRAIPQLRGAYGTVIMDSRDPSTLLAARSGSPMVIGMGMGENFIASDQLALLPVTRRFIFLEEGDIAEVTRRSVTVFDTKGEQVKRPEIESNLQYDAGDKRRLPSLHAERDL
;
A
#
# COMPACT_ATOMS: atom_id res chain seq x y z
N MET A 1 8.80 4.67 10.86
CA MET A 1 8.56 3.51 9.95
C MET A 1 7.21 3.70 9.29
N CYS A 2 7.15 3.59 7.96
CA CYS A 2 5.95 3.85 7.17
C CYS A 2 4.81 2.86 7.42
N GLY A 3 3.57 3.26 7.16
CA GLY A 3 2.40 2.42 7.25
C GLY A 3 1.61 2.39 5.93
N ILE A 4 1.06 1.23 5.59
CA ILE A 4 0.22 1.02 4.41
C ILE A 4 -1.13 0.47 4.82
N VAL A 5 -2.19 0.96 4.20
CA VAL A 5 -3.55 0.41 4.26
C VAL A 5 -4.16 0.42 2.87
N GLY A 6 -4.84 -0.66 2.49
CA GLY A 6 -5.60 -0.77 1.25
C GLY A 6 -6.95 -1.44 1.50
N ALA A 7 -7.92 -1.14 0.67
CA ALA A 7 -9.25 -1.74 0.74
C ALA A 7 -9.89 -1.87 -0.64
N VAL A 8 -10.62 -2.94 -0.84
CA VAL A 8 -11.50 -3.16 -1.99
C VAL A 8 -12.85 -3.69 -1.49
N ALA A 9 -13.90 -2.88 -1.66
CA ALA A 9 -15.22 -3.10 -1.08
C ALA A 9 -16.32 -2.54 -1.99
N GLN A 10 -17.59 -2.74 -1.60
CA GLN A 10 -18.73 -2.07 -2.24
C GLN A 10 -19.05 -0.72 -1.60
N ARG A 11 -18.77 -0.60 -0.30
CA ARG A 11 -19.01 0.63 0.47
C ARG A 11 -17.86 1.62 0.32
N ASP A 12 -18.10 2.86 0.66
CA ASP A 12 -17.03 3.87 0.77
C ASP A 12 -16.00 3.45 1.82
N ILE A 13 -14.72 3.54 1.45
CA ILE A 13 -13.63 3.00 2.28
C ILE A 13 -12.70 4.08 2.85
N ALA A 14 -12.93 5.34 2.57
CA ALA A 14 -12.05 6.41 3.02
C ALA A 14 -11.85 6.41 4.55
N GLU A 15 -12.92 6.22 5.32
CA GLU A 15 -12.83 6.17 6.79
C GLU A 15 -12.09 4.93 7.29
N ILE A 16 -12.22 3.79 6.60
CA ILE A 16 -11.45 2.58 6.90
C ILE A 16 -9.95 2.83 6.69
N LEU A 17 -9.58 3.49 5.60
CA LEU A 17 -8.20 3.86 5.31
C LEU A 17 -7.63 4.81 6.37
N LEU A 18 -8.37 5.86 6.72
CA LEU A 18 -7.96 6.83 7.72
C LEU A 18 -7.80 6.20 9.11
N GLU A 19 -8.76 5.37 9.54
CA GLU A 19 -8.67 4.67 10.82
C GLU A 19 -7.48 3.70 10.84
N GLY A 20 -7.24 2.99 9.75
CA GLY A 20 -6.06 2.13 9.61
C GLY A 20 -4.76 2.91 9.76
N LEU A 21 -4.65 4.09 9.14
CA LEU A 21 -3.48 4.96 9.29
C LEU A 21 -3.32 5.48 10.73
N ARG A 22 -4.41 5.86 11.40
CA ARG A 22 -4.37 6.29 12.82
C ARG A 22 -3.78 5.20 13.71
N ARG A 23 -4.10 3.95 13.45
CA ARG A 23 -3.58 2.80 14.20
C ARG A 23 -2.10 2.54 13.96
N LEU A 24 -1.55 3.04 12.87
CA LEU A 24 -0.13 2.93 12.51
C LEU A 24 0.68 4.18 12.92
N GLU A 25 0.06 5.20 13.49
CA GLU A 25 0.73 6.46 13.88
C GLU A 25 1.87 6.27 14.89
N TYR A 26 1.81 5.24 15.73
CA TYR A 26 2.84 4.96 16.72
C TYR A 26 4.23 4.74 16.12
N ARG A 27 4.31 4.44 14.83
CA ARG A 27 5.56 4.20 14.10
C ARG A 27 6.35 5.47 13.79
N GLY A 28 5.72 6.65 13.96
CA GLY A 28 6.28 7.92 13.53
C GLY A 28 6.18 8.12 12.01
N TYR A 29 5.93 9.35 11.58
CA TYR A 29 5.81 9.73 10.17
C TYR A 29 5.86 11.25 10.01
N ASP A 30 6.09 11.73 8.79
CA ASP A 30 6.15 13.16 8.45
C ASP A 30 5.04 13.62 7.50
N SER A 31 4.42 12.69 6.80
CA SER A 31 3.34 12.98 5.87
C SER A 31 2.40 11.78 5.73
N ALA A 32 1.21 12.05 5.24
CA ALA A 32 0.19 11.04 5.00
C ALA A 32 -0.58 11.33 3.72
N GLY A 33 -1.09 10.29 3.08
CA GLY A 33 -1.90 10.44 1.88
C GLY A 33 -2.75 9.22 1.60
N LEU A 34 -3.74 9.42 0.76
CA LEU A 34 -4.60 8.35 0.26
C LEU A 34 -5.08 8.65 -1.16
N ALA A 35 -5.48 7.60 -1.85
CA ALA A 35 -6.18 7.68 -3.12
C ALA A 35 -7.36 6.72 -3.09
N VAL A 36 -8.51 7.20 -3.56
CA VAL A 36 -9.75 6.45 -3.63
C VAL A 36 -10.28 6.49 -5.06
N VAL A 37 -10.77 5.36 -5.53
CA VAL A 37 -11.36 5.22 -6.87
C VAL A 37 -12.82 4.79 -6.71
N ASP A 38 -13.72 5.50 -7.41
CA ASP A 38 -15.14 5.13 -7.48
C ASP A 38 -15.40 4.03 -8.53
N ALA A 39 -16.65 3.59 -8.64
CA ALA A 39 -17.04 2.53 -9.57
C ALA A 39 -16.90 2.95 -11.04
N GLU A 40 -16.89 4.23 -11.34
CA GLU A 40 -16.71 4.80 -12.68
C GLU A 40 -15.25 5.00 -13.06
N GLY A 41 -14.32 4.75 -12.14
CA GLY A 41 -12.88 4.90 -12.34
C GLY A 41 -12.35 6.31 -12.07
N HIS A 42 -13.15 7.18 -11.45
CA HIS A 42 -12.66 8.49 -11.02
C HIS A 42 -11.82 8.34 -9.77
N MET A 43 -10.57 8.82 -9.84
CA MET A 43 -9.61 8.75 -8.74
C MET A 43 -9.46 10.12 -8.09
N THR A 44 -9.54 10.14 -6.76
CA THR A 44 -9.24 11.31 -5.94
C THR A 44 -8.07 10.98 -5.02
N ARG A 45 -7.03 11.82 -5.09
CA ARG A 45 -5.83 11.70 -4.26
C ARG A 45 -5.71 12.91 -3.34
N LEU A 46 -5.51 12.65 -2.04
CA LEU A 46 -5.20 13.67 -1.03
C LEU A 46 -3.88 13.34 -0.35
N ARG A 47 -3.04 14.36 -0.18
CA ARG A 47 -1.75 14.25 0.52
C ARG A 47 -1.54 15.46 1.42
N ARG A 48 -1.01 15.25 2.63
CA ARG A 48 -0.75 16.32 3.60
C ARG A 48 0.54 16.06 4.35
N LEU A 49 1.27 17.13 4.64
CA LEU A 49 2.33 17.12 5.64
C LEU A 49 1.72 16.99 7.04
N GLY A 50 2.47 16.35 7.95
CA GLY A 50 2.10 16.24 9.34
C GLY A 50 1.24 15.01 9.66
N LYS A 51 0.37 15.15 10.64
CA LYS A 51 -0.40 14.04 11.20
C LYS A 51 -1.55 13.58 10.31
N VAL A 52 -1.98 12.34 10.47
CA VAL A 52 -3.18 11.77 9.83
C VAL A 52 -4.41 12.65 10.03
N GLN A 53 -4.49 13.36 11.15
CA GLN A 53 -5.55 14.36 11.41
C GLN A 53 -5.64 15.41 10.28
N MET A 54 -4.52 15.87 9.74
CA MET A 54 -4.50 16.85 8.64
C MET A 54 -5.09 16.25 7.37
N LEU A 55 -4.80 14.98 7.11
CA LEU A 55 -5.40 14.23 6.01
C LEU A 55 -6.90 14.03 6.21
N ALA A 56 -7.33 13.69 7.43
CA ALA A 56 -8.74 13.51 7.78
C ALA A 56 -9.54 14.81 7.60
N GLN A 57 -8.99 15.96 8.01
CA GLN A 57 -9.61 17.28 7.77
C GLN A 57 -9.77 17.55 6.27
N ALA A 58 -8.75 17.29 5.48
CA ALA A 58 -8.83 17.45 4.03
C ALA A 58 -9.90 16.55 3.41
N ALA A 59 -10.09 15.33 3.93
CA ALA A 59 -11.13 14.43 3.48
C ALA A 59 -12.55 14.88 3.88
N GLU A 60 -12.71 15.62 4.99
CA GLU A 60 -13.97 16.25 5.37
C GLU A 60 -14.32 17.43 4.44
N GLU A 61 -13.32 18.24 4.07
CA GLU A 61 -13.49 19.36 3.14
C GLU A 61 -13.74 18.89 1.70
N HIS A 62 -13.16 17.78 1.32
CA HIS A 62 -13.26 17.15 0.00
C HIS A 62 -13.71 15.70 0.15
N PRO A 63 -15.01 15.43 0.36
CA PRO A 63 -15.51 14.08 0.59
C PRO A 63 -15.08 13.09 -0.51
N LEU A 64 -14.59 11.94 -0.07
CA LEU A 64 -14.09 10.89 -0.93
C LEU A 64 -15.12 9.75 -1.00
N HIS A 65 -15.53 9.42 -2.21
CA HIS A 65 -16.45 8.33 -2.48
C HIS A 65 -15.77 7.28 -3.35
N GLY A 66 -15.88 6.03 -2.96
CA GLY A 66 -15.34 4.90 -3.68
C GLY A 66 -15.06 3.70 -2.78
N GLY A 67 -15.11 2.53 -3.40
CA GLY A 67 -14.93 1.24 -2.73
C GLY A 67 -13.52 0.70 -2.79
N THR A 68 -12.61 1.32 -3.54
CA THR A 68 -11.23 0.87 -3.70
C THR A 68 -10.28 2.01 -3.41
N GLY A 69 -9.25 1.74 -2.63
CA GLY A 69 -8.27 2.76 -2.33
C GLY A 69 -7.06 2.25 -1.55
N ILE A 70 -6.05 3.10 -1.51
CA ILE A 70 -4.78 2.85 -0.83
C ILE A 70 -4.35 4.10 -0.07
N ALA A 71 -3.70 3.89 1.07
CA ALA A 71 -3.28 4.96 1.97
C ALA A 71 -1.92 4.68 2.58
N HIS A 72 -1.22 5.72 2.98
CA HIS A 72 0.15 5.63 3.46
C HIS A 72 0.48 6.71 4.47
N THR A 73 1.28 6.35 5.47
CA THR A 73 2.03 7.29 6.32
C THR A 73 3.51 7.16 5.98
N ARG A 74 4.14 8.27 5.64
CA ARG A 74 5.53 8.32 5.19
C ARG A 74 6.46 8.79 6.29
N TRP A 75 7.56 8.05 6.48
CA TRP A 75 8.77 8.54 7.12
C TRP A 75 9.82 8.72 6.01
N ALA A 76 10.26 9.95 5.80
CA ALA A 76 11.13 10.28 4.67
C ALA A 76 12.45 9.51 4.71
N THR A 77 12.77 8.84 3.61
CA THR A 77 14.07 8.20 3.35
C THR A 77 14.75 8.83 2.14
N HIS A 78 14.00 9.11 1.08
CA HIS A 78 14.42 9.76 -0.15
C HIS A 78 13.54 10.98 -0.43
N GLY A 79 14.16 12.13 -0.58
CA GLY A 79 13.47 13.41 -0.70
C GLY A 79 13.03 13.99 0.64
N GLU A 80 12.94 15.30 0.73
CA GLU A 80 12.50 15.99 1.93
C GLU A 80 11.01 15.74 2.23
N PRO A 81 10.57 15.93 3.49
CA PRO A 81 9.16 15.95 3.81
C PRO A 81 8.44 17.08 3.07
N SER A 82 7.55 16.70 2.15
CA SER A 82 6.72 17.62 1.37
C SER A 82 5.45 16.90 0.90
N GLU A 83 4.42 17.64 0.54
CA GLU A 83 3.22 17.02 -0.06
C GLU A 83 3.54 16.35 -1.39
N GLY A 84 4.49 16.92 -2.17
CA GLY A 84 4.95 16.33 -3.43
C GLY A 84 5.64 14.99 -3.28
N ASN A 85 6.30 14.75 -2.15
CA ASN A 85 6.96 13.50 -1.83
C ASN A 85 6.11 12.54 -0.99
N ALA A 86 4.94 12.98 -0.51
CA ALA A 86 3.99 12.11 0.18
C ALA A 86 3.37 11.09 -0.79
N HIS A 87 3.06 9.90 -0.29
CA HIS A 87 2.36 8.88 -1.06
C HIS A 87 0.83 9.09 -1.02
N PRO A 88 0.07 8.57 -1.95
CA PRO A 88 0.46 7.74 -3.12
C PRO A 88 1.12 8.54 -4.24
N HIS A 89 1.98 7.86 -5.02
CA HIS A 89 2.51 8.36 -6.29
C HIS A 89 1.71 7.82 -7.46
N VAL A 90 1.68 8.58 -8.56
CA VAL A 90 0.83 8.29 -9.72
C VAL A 90 1.66 8.32 -10.99
N SER A 91 1.44 7.35 -11.87
CA SER A 91 1.87 7.35 -13.27
C SER A 91 0.65 7.10 -14.14
N GLU A 92 0.12 8.15 -14.77
CA GLU A 92 -1.14 8.13 -15.50
C GLU A 92 -2.28 7.56 -14.62
N HIS A 93 -2.72 6.34 -14.87
CA HIS A 93 -3.76 5.65 -14.10
C HIS A 93 -3.22 4.66 -13.05
N ILE A 94 -1.90 4.48 -12.95
CA ILE A 94 -1.28 3.62 -11.95
C ILE A 94 -1.00 4.42 -10.67
N VAL A 95 -1.44 3.89 -9.54
CA VAL A 95 -1.34 4.52 -8.23
C VAL A 95 -0.61 3.57 -7.28
N VAL A 96 0.41 4.07 -6.57
CA VAL A 96 1.33 3.23 -5.78
C VAL A 96 1.59 3.84 -4.41
N VAL A 97 1.57 2.99 -3.39
CA VAL A 97 2.17 3.24 -2.07
C VAL A 97 3.27 2.22 -1.80
N HIS A 98 4.28 2.61 -1.03
CA HIS A 98 5.46 1.79 -0.83
C HIS A 98 6.10 2.08 0.53
N ASN A 99 6.48 1.02 1.23
CA ASN A 99 7.35 1.02 2.42
C ASN A 99 8.69 0.42 2.06
N GLY A 100 9.77 0.97 2.59
CA GLY A 100 11.12 0.46 2.37
C GLY A 100 11.92 1.30 1.37
N ILE A 101 12.93 0.70 0.78
CA ILE A 101 13.87 1.37 -0.13
C ILE A 101 14.07 0.52 -1.39
N ILE A 102 13.92 1.15 -2.55
CA ILE A 102 14.30 0.58 -3.84
C ILE A 102 15.74 0.99 -4.12
N GLU A 103 16.65 0.08 -3.88
CA GLU A 103 18.11 0.36 -3.94
C GLU A 103 18.58 0.72 -5.35
N ASN A 104 17.97 0.13 -6.37
CA ASN A 104 18.30 0.41 -7.77
C ASN A 104 17.39 1.46 -8.43
N HIS A 105 16.84 2.38 -7.64
CA HIS A 105 15.92 3.40 -8.16
C HIS A 105 16.58 4.35 -9.16
N GLU A 106 17.85 4.72 -8.98
CA GLU A 106 18.54 5.66 -9.88
C GLU A 106 18.72 5.12 -11.30
N PRO A 107 19.28 3.92 -11.52
CA PRO A 107 19.33 3.34 -12.87
C PRO A 107 17.96 3.17 -13.52
N LEU A 108 16.95 2.73 -12.76
CA LEU A 108 15.58 2.59 -13.27
C LEU A 108 14.97 3.95 -13.62
N ARG A 109 15.22 4.97 -12.82
CA ARG A 109 14.79 6.35 -13.10
C ARG A 109 15.33 6.85 -14.42
N GLU A 110 16.63 6.71 -14.67
CA GLU A 110 17.25 7.14 -15.91
C GLU A 110 16.72 6.36 -17.13
N GLU A 111 16.51 5.07 -16.97
CA GLU A 111 15.91 4.23 -18.01
C GLU A 111 14.47 4.67 -18.34
N LEU A 112 13.66 4.93 -17.33
CA LEU A 112 12.28 5.39 -17.50
C LEU A 112 12.21 6.81 -18.08
N LYS A 113 13.11 7.71 -17.69
CA LYS A 113 13.24 9.04 -18.32
C LYS A 113 13.57 8.92 -19.81
N ALA A 114 14.46 8.00 -20.19
CA ALA A 114 14.80 7.74 -21.59
C ALA A 114 13.60 7.20 -22.39
N ARG A 115 12.64 6.56 -21.71
CA ARG A 115 11.35 6.11 -22.27
C ARG A 115 10.27 7.19 -22.31
N GLY A 116 10.58 8.42 -21.85
CA GLY A 116 9.68 9.56 -21.89
C GLY A 116 8.89 9.83 -20.60
N TYR A 117 9.16 9.10 -19.50
CA TYR A 117 8.51 9.37 -18.23
C TYR A 117 9.08 10.63 -17.57
N ILE A 118 8.18 11.45 -17.02
CA ILE A 118 8.52 12.67 -16.29
C ILE A 118 8.37 12.40 -14.79
N PHE A 119 9.46 12.58 -14.04
CA PHE A 119 9.48 12.45 -12.59
C PHE A 119 9.15 13.78 -11.93
N VAL A 120 8.19 13.78 -11.01
CA VAL A 120 7.71 14.98 -10.31
C VAL A 120 8.03 14.95 -8.82
N SER A 121 8.54 13.83 -8.30
CA SER A 121 8.96 13.67 -6.92
C SER A 121 10.43 13.27 -6.81
N GLU A 122 10.98 13.38 -5.61
CA GLU A 122 12.33 12.94 -5.27
C GLU A 122 12.35 11.49 -4.74
N THR A 123 11.19 10.83 -4.67
CA THR A 123 11.06 9.51 -4.05
C THR A 123 11.48 8.37 -4.98
N ASP A 124 12.00 7.31 -4.40
CA ASP A 124 12.23 6.04 -5.08
C ASP A 124 10.91 5.34 -5.48
N THR A 125 9.82 5.64 -4.79
CA THR A 125 8.49 5.06 -5.04
C THR A 125 7.93 5.41 -6.42
N GLU A 126 8.19 6.60 -6.92
CA GLU A 126 7.70 7.03 -8.25
C GLU A 126 8.23 6.12 -9.37
N VAL A 127 9.43 5.53 -9.17
CA VAL A 127 9.99 4.52 -10.08
C VAL A 127 9.06 3.32 -10.23
N ILE A 128 8.45 2.86 -9.12
CA ILE A 128 7.52 1.73 -9.16
C ILE A 128 6.30 2.07 -10.02
N ALA A 129 5.73 3.25 -9.84
CA ALA A 129 4.55 3.69 -10.58
C ALA A 129 4.81 3.72 -12.09
N HIS A 130 5.90 4.34 -12.51
CA HIS A 130 6.26 4.42 -13.93
C HIS A 130 6.64 3.05 -14.51
N LEU A 131 7.35 2.21 -13.76
CA LEU A 131 7.73 0.88 -14.21
C LEU A 131 6.49 0.00 -14.44
N VAL A 132 5.55 -0.01 -13.51
CA VAL A 132 4.30 -0.77 -13.65
C VAL A 132 3.47 -0.24 -14.83
N HIS A 133 3.39 1.08 -15.00
CA HIS A 133 2.71 1.67 -16.16
C HIS A 133 3.36 1.22 -17.48
N TRP A 134 4.70 1.26 -17.54
CA TRP A 134 5.43 0.79 -18.71
C TRP A 134 5.13 -0.67 -19.02
N GLU A 135 5.20 -1.55 -18.02
CA GLU A 135 4.92 -2.98 -18.20
C GLU A 135 3.47 -3.24 -18.62
N LEU A 136 2.52 -2.51 -18.06
CA LEU A 136 1.11 -2.65 -18.44
C LEU A 136 0.88 -2.21 -19.89
N ALA A 137 1.59 -1.21 -20.37
CA ALA A 137 1.54 -0.76 -21.75
C ALA A 137 2.06 -1.81 -22.75
N GLN A 138 2.87 -2.78 -22.31
CA GLN A 138 3.32 -3.90 -23.13
C GLN A 138 2.23 -4.98 -23.32
N GLY A 139 1.13 -4.91 -22.61
CA GLY A 139 0.00 -5.81 -22.71
C GLY A 139 -0.25 -6.66 -21.48
N GLY A 140 -1.40 -7.31 -21.44
CA GLY A 140 -1.83 -8.14 -20.32
C GLY A 140 -2.62 -7.38 -19.27
N THR A 141 -2.82 -8.01 -18.11
CA THR A 141 -3.53 -7.47 -16.96
C THR A 141 -2.58 -6.69 -16.04
N LEU A 142 -3.13 -5.96 -15.08
CA LEU A 142 -2.32 -5.34 -14.02
C LEU A 142 -1.47 -6.38 -13.28
N ARG A 143 -2.04 -7.56 -13.00
CA ARG A 143 -1.29 -8.68 -12.42
C ARG A 143 -0.07 -9.05 -13.26
N ASP A 144 -0.25 -9.22 -14.57
CA ASP A 144 0.85 -9.55 -15.47
C ASP A 144 1.94 -8.48 -15.45
N ALA A 145 1.55 -7.21 -15.48
CA ALA A 145 2.48 -6.08 -15.40
C ALA A 145 3.26 -6.06 -14.07
N VAL A 146 2.60 -6.30 -12.95
CA VAL A 146 3.25 -6.37 -11.63
C VAL A 146 4.19 -7.58 -11.54
N LEU A 147 3.79 -8.73 -12.05
CA LEU A 147 4.66 -9.92 -12.11
C LEU A 147 5.93 -9.68 -12.96
N ARG A 148 5.88 -8.81 -13.97
CA ARG A 148 7.05 -8.42 -14.76
C ARG A 148 7.87 -7.30 -14.09
N ALA A 149 7.22 -6.36 -13.42
CA ALA A 149 7.88 -5.20 -12.81
C ALA A 149 8.65 -5.56 -11.53
N ILE A 150 8.05 -6.34 -10.63
CA ILE A 150 8.61 -6.67 -9.31
C ILE A 150 10.01 -7.29 -9.39
N PRO A 151 10.30 -8.25 -10.28
CA PRO A 151 11.67 -8.82 -10.38
C PRO A 151 12.76 -7.82 -10.80
N GLN A 152 12.38 -6.67 -11.33
CA GLN A 152 13.32 -5.62 -11.72
C GLN A 152 13.72 -4.72 -10.55
N LEU A 153 12.99 -4.77 -9.44
CA LEU A 153 13.26 -4.00 -8.22
C LEU A 153 14.27 -4.74 -7.33
N ARG A 154 15.19 -3.98 -6.73
CA ARG A 154 16.12 -4.48 -5.71
C ARG A 154 15.93 -3.69 -4.43
N GLY A 155 16.06 -4.38 -3.30
CA GLY A 155 15.91 -3.79 -1.98
C GLY A 155 14.86 -4.47 -1.13
N ALA A 156 14.63 -3.90 0.07
CA ALA A 156 13.58 -4.35 0.98
C ALA A 156 12.38 -3.42 0.84
N TYR A 157 11.21 -3.98 0.50
CA TYR A 157 10.00 -3.19 0.26
C TYR A 157 8.71 -3.97 0.53
N GLY A 158 7.66 -3.23 0.78
CA GLY A 158 6.27 -3.63 0.66
C GLY A 158 5.54 -2.58 -0.16
N THR A 159 4.76 -2.99 -1.13
CA THR A 159 4.06 -2.06 -2.02
C THR A 159 2.64 -2.53 -2.34
N VAL A 160 1.74 -1.56 -2.54
CA VAL A 160 0.39 -1.80 -3.05
C VAL A 160 0.15 -0.93 -4.27
N ILE A 161 -0.40 -1.54 -5.29
CA ILE A 161 -0.56 -0.98 -6.63
C ILE A 161 -2.02 -1.09 -7.06
N MET A 162 -2.53 -0.03 -7.65
CA MET A 162 -3.90 0.10 -8.14
C MET A 162 -3.88 0.72 -9.54
N ASP A 163 -4.76 0.24 -10.41
CA ASP A 163 -5.10 0.90 -11.67
C ASP A 163 -6.47 1.57 -11.53
N SER A 164 -6.54 2.89 -11.63
CA SER A 164 -7.80 3.62 -11.49
C SER A 164 -8.86 3.25 -12.54
N ARG A 165 -8.45 2.66 -13.64
CA ARG A 165 -9.37 2.15 -14.68
C ARG A 165 -10.00 0.81 -14.31
N ASP A 166 -9.44 0.09 -13.33
CA ASP A 166 -9.97 -1.16 -12.80
C ASP A 166 -10.12 -1.08 -11.27
N PRO A 167 -11.23 -0.54 -10.78
CA PRO A 167 -11.47 -0.39 -9.34
C PRO A 167 -11.80 -1.70 -8.63
N SER A 168 -11.74 -2.84 -9.32
CA SER A 168 -12.03 -4.15 -8.74
C SER A 168 -10.82 -4.82 -8.09
N THR A 169 -9.60 -4.35 -8.35
CA THR A 169 -8.37 -5.09 -8.06
C THR A 169 -7.31 -4.24 -7.39
N LEU A 170 -6.66 -4.80 -6.37
CA LEU A 170 -5.41 -4.30 -5.79
C LEU A 170 -4.33 -5.37 -5.95
N LEU A 171 -3.09 -4.96 -6.21
CA LEU A 171 -1.92 -5.82 -6.18
C LEU A 171 -1.03 -5.42 -4.99
N ALA A 172 -0.61 -6.42 -4.21
CA ALA A 172 0.35 -6.24 -3.12
C ALA A 172 1.59 -7.07 -3.39
N ALA A 173 2.76 -6.54 -3.07
CA ALA A 173 4.02 -7.27 -3.18
C ALA A 173 4.87 -7.05 -1.94
N ARG A 174 5.58 -8.09 -1.53
CA ARG A 174 6.45 -8.07 -0.35
C ARG A 174 7.85 -8.60 -0.67
N SER A 175 8.85 -7.84 -0.24
CA SER A 175 10.25 -8.27 -0.16
C SER A 175 10.91 -7.54 1.03
N GLY A 176 11.13 -8.24 2.14
CA GLY A 176 11.73 -7.67 3.35
C GLY A 176 10.79 -6.90 4.27
N SER A 177 9.86 -6.10 3.74
CA SER A 177 8.86 -5.37 4.55
C SER A 177 7.56 -6.18 4.67
N PRO A 178 6.97 -6.30 5.88
CA PRO A 178 5.78 -7.11 6.08
C PRO A 178 4.55 -6.57 5.36
N MET A 179 3.71 -7.49 4.91
CA MET A 179 2.42 -7.21 4.27
C MET A 179 1.41 -8.30 4.64
N VAL A 180 0.21 -7.90 4.96
CA VAL A 180 -0.88 -8.80 5.38
C VAL A 180 -2.15 -8.48 4.59
N ILE A 181 -2.89 -9.53 4.26
CA ILE A 181 -4.21 -9.42 3.63
C ILE A 181 -5.26 -9.71 4.68
N GLY A 182 -6.20 -8.79 4.86
CA GLY A 182 -7.36 -8.97 5.73
C GLY A 182 -8.56 -9.49 4.93
N MET A 183 -9.14 -10.60 5.37
CA MET A 183 -10.26 -11.26 4.70
C MET A 183 -11.57 -10.79 5.31
N GLY A 184 -12.41 -10.11 4.53
CA GLY A 184 -13.76 -9.69 4.91
C GLY A 184 -14.86 -10.51 4.22
N MET A 185 -16.09 -10.06 4.36
CA MET A 185 -17.27 -10.62 3.67
C MET A 185 -17.66 -9.68 2.52
N GLY A 186 -17.36 -10.08 1.27
CA GLY A 186 -17.60 -9.25 0.09
C GLY A 186 -16.68 -8.03 0.01
N GLU A 187 -15.62 -8.01 0.81
CA GLU A 187 -14.59 -6.98 0.86
C GLU A 187 -13.29 -7.57 1.38
N ASN A 188 -12.16 -7.07 0.92
CA ASN A 188 -10.85 -7.49 1.39
C ASN A 188 -9.94 -6.27 1.58
N PHE A 189 -8.91 -6.44 2.40
CA PHE A 189 -8.05 -5.37 2.87
C PHE A 189 -6.59 -5.78 2.77
N ILE A 190 -5.72 -4.77 2.71
CA ILE A 190 -4.27 -4.94 2.76
C ILE A 190 -3.71 -4.00 3.81
N ALA A 191 -2.71 -4.43 4.57
CA ALA A 191 -1.98 -3.53 5.45
C ALA A 191 -0.53 -3.99 5.66
N SER A 192 0.32 -3.08 6.07
CA SER A 192 1.68 -3.39 6.52
C SER A 192 1.72 -4.00 7.93
N ASP A 193 0.62 -3.89 8.68
CA ASP A 193 0.46 -4.46 10.02
C ASP A 193 -1.02 -4.78 10.26
N GLN A 194 -1.31 -5.95 10.81
CA GLN A 194 -2.68 -6.39 11.09
C GLN A 194 -3.44 -5.45 12.04
N LEU A 195 -2.74 -4.71 12.91
CA LEU A 195 -3.35 -3.73 13.82
C LEU A 195 -4.21 -2.70 13.08
N ALA A 196 -3.83 -2.31 11.86
CA ALA A 196 -4.59 -1.38 11.06
C ALA A 196 -5.98 -1.90 10.68
N LEU A 197 -6.15 -3.22 10.60
CA LEU A 197 -7.35 -3.88 10.05
C LEU A 197 -8.22 -4.56 11.11
N LEU A 198 -7.81 -4.60 12.38
CA LEU A 198 -8.58 -5.25 13.44
C LEU A 198 -10.03 -4.73 13.59
N PRO A 199 -10.36 -3.44 13.29
CA PRO A 199 -11.75 -2.99 13.29
C PRO A 199 -12.65 -3.65 12.25
N VAL A 200 -12.08 -4.14 11.15
CA VAL A 200 -12.84 -4.64 9.99
C VAL A 200 -12.73 -6.15 9.82
N THR A 201 -11.67 -6.78 10.31
CA THR A 201 -11.52 -8.24 10.23
C THR A 201 -10.53 -8.77 11.25
N ARG A 202 -10.67 -10.06 11.57
CA ARG A 202 -9.70 -10.83 12.37
C ARG A 202 -9.07 -11.97 11.58
N ARG A 203 -9.44 -12.16 10.33
CA ARG A 203 -8.98 -13.21 9.44
C ARG A 203 -7.92 -12.66 8.50
N PHE A 204 -6.71 -13.23 8.55
CA PHE A 204 -5.56 -12.71 7.83
C PHE A 204 -4.80 -13.79 7.06
N ILE A 205 -4.23 -13.37 5.93
CA ILE A 205 -3.17 -14.08 5.22
C ILE A 205 -1.91 -13.22 5.32
N PHE A 206 -0.86 -13.74 5.94
CA PHE A 206 0.45 -13.09 6.00
C PHE A 206 1.24 -13.48 4.75
N LEU A 207 1.63 -12.49 3.96
CA LEU A 207 2.46 -12.74 2.78
C LEU A 207 3.87 -13.17 3.22
N GLU A 208 4.43 -14.14 2.50
CA GLU A 208 5.81 -14.58 2.66
C GLU A 208 6.76 -13.79 1.76
N GLU A 209 8.07 -13.96 1.97
CA GLU A 209 9.08 -13.30 1.16
C GLU A 209 8.89 -13.57 -0.34
N GLY A 210 8.84 -12.50 -1.12
CA GLY A 210 8.67 -12.56 -2.56
C GLY A 210 7.24 -12.76 -3.06
N ASP A 211 6.26 -12.87 -2.17
CA ASP A 211 4.86 -13.03 -2.55
C ASP A 211 4.30 -11.79 -3.23
N ILE A 212 3.49 -12.04 -4.25
CA ILE A 212 2.62 -11.06 -4.90
C ILE A 212 1.19 -11.53 -4.74
N ALA A 213 0.30 -10.67 -4.25
CA ALA A 213 -1.11 -10.99 -4.07
C ALA A 213 -1.99 -10.12 -4.96
N GLU A 214 -2.90 -10.75 -5.69
CA GLU A 214 -4.01 -10.07 -6.36
C GLU A 214 -5.24 -10.15 -5.46
N VAL A 215 -5.77 -8.99 -5.09
CA VAL A 215 -6.85 -8.87 -4.11
C VAL A 215 -8.05 -8.21 -4.78
N THR A 216 -9.17 -8.92 -4.80
CA THR A 216 -10.48 -8.41 -5.20
C THR A 216 -11.44 -8.47 -4.03
N ARG A 217 -12.67 -7.98 -4.18
CA ARG A 217 -13.70 -8.09 -3.13
C ARG A 217 -14.03 -9.54 -2.75
N ARG A 218 -13.81 -10.49 -3.65
CA ARG A 218 -14.26 -11.88 -3.51
C ARG A 218 -13.13 -12.89 -3.47
N SER A 219 -11.91 -12.48 -3.79
CA SER A 219 -10.80 -13.43 -3.91
C SER A 219 -9.46 -12.80 -3.52
N VAL A 220 -8.59 -13.65 -3.05
CA VAL A 220 -7.17 -13.38 -2.83
C VAL A 220 -6.38 -14.48 -3.52
N THR A 221 -5.54 -14.10 -4.49
CA THR A 221 -4.68 -15.03 -5.23
C THR A 221 -3.24 -14.65 -4.98
N VAL A 222 -2.43 -15.57 -4.49
CA VAL A 222 -1.03 -15.35 -4.15
C VAL A 222 -0.12 -16.08 -5.15
N PHE A 223 0.91 -15.38 -5.60
CA PHE A 223 1.95 -15.88 -6.49
C PHE A 223 3.30 -15.83 -5.78
N ASP A 224 4.13 -16.84 -5.97
CA ASP A 224 5.49 -16.87 -5.43
C ASP A 224 6.49 -16.12 -6.34
N THR A 225 7.79 -16.19 -5.99
CA THR A 225 8.88 -15.56 -6.76
C THR A 225 9.03 -16.09 -8.18
N LYS A 226 8.45 -17.25 -8.48
CA LYS A 226 8.45 -17.84 -9.84
C LYS A 226 7.22 -17.45 -10.64
N GLY A 227 6.29 -16.68 -10.03
CA GLY A 227 5.01 -16.34 -10.63
C GLY A 227 4.01 -17.51 -10.62
N GLU A 228 4.25 -18.54 -9.83
CA GLU A 228 3.34 -19.68 -9.66
C GLU A 228 2.34 -19.39 -8.55
N GLN A 229 1.09 -19.77 -8.77
CA GLN A 229 0.05 -19.62 -7.77
C GLN A 229 0.30 -20.55 -6.59
N VAL A 230 0.27 -19.99 -5.39
CA VAL A 230 0.49 -20.72 -4.13
C VAL A 230 -0.64 -20.44 -3.15
N LYS A 231 -0.79 -21.32 -2.16
CA LYS A 231 -1.71 -21.10 -1.05
C LYS A 231 -0.93 -20.69 0.18
N ARG A 232 -1.44 -19.66 0.87
CA ARG A 232 -0.94 -19.25 2.19
C ARG A 232 -2.02 -19.50 3.23
N PRO A 233 -1.66 -19.87 4.47
CA PRO A 233 -2.64 -20.16 5.50
C PRO A 233 -3.43 -18.91 5.89
N GLU A 234 -4.72 -19.09 6.11
CA GLU A 234 -5.56 -18.09 6.74
C GLU A 234 -5.45 -18.26 8.27
N ILE A 235 -5.15 -17.17 8.97
CA ILE A 235 -4.92 -17.15 10.41
C ILE A 235 -5.93 -16.20 11.04
N GLU A 236 -6.57 -16.65 12.13
CA GLU A 236 -7.40 -15.79 12.96
C GLU A 236 -6.52 -15.09 14.01
N SER A 237 -6.59 -13.76 14.05
CA SER A 237 -5.82 -12.95 14.99
C SER A 237 -6.39 -13.06 16.40
N ASN A 238 -5.52 -13.34 17.37
CA ASN A 238 -5.84 -13.31 18.80
C ASN A 238 -5.59 -11.95 19.44
N LEU A 239 -5.14 -10.95 18.68
CA LEU A 239 -4.91 -9.61 19.20
C LEU A 239 -6.24 -8.99 19.63
N GLN A 240 -6.29 -8.54 20.87
CA GLN A 240 -7.41 -7.76 21.38
C GLN A 240 -7.12 -6.29 21.12
N TYR A 241 -8.10 -5.62 20.54
CA TYR A 241 -8.09 -4.17 20.45
C TYR A 241 -8.83 -3.60 21.66
N ASP A 242 -8.08 -2.96 22.53
CA ASP A 242 -8.66 -2.16 23.61
C ASP A 242 -8.66 -0.69 23.16
N ALA A 243 -9.83 -0.17 22.84
CA ALA A 243 -10.02 1.22 22.38
C ALA A 243 -9.57 2.25 23.44
N GLY A 244 -9.29 1.82 24.65
CA GLY A 244 -8.88 2.66 25.79
C GLY A 244 -7.38 2.68 26.09
N ASP A 245 -6.60 1.76 25.62
CA ASP A 245 -5.19 1.63 26.02
C ASP A 245 -4.18 2.08 24.94
N LYS A 246 -3.97 3.38 24.87
CA LYS A 246 -2.89 3.97 24.05
C LYS A 246 -1.47 3.67 24.59
N ARG A 247 -1.29 2.83 25.64
CA ARG A 247 -0.05 2.72 26.41
C ARG A 247 0.52 1.32 26.59
N ARG A 248 -0.03 0.27 25.95
CA ARG A 248 0.55 -1.08 26.04
C ARG A 248 0.88 -1.65 24.66
N LEU A 249 1.98 -1.17 24.11
CA LEU A 249 2.72 -1.95 23.11
C LEU A 249 3.65 -2.91 23.87
N PRO A 250 3.68 -4.21 23.54
CA PRO A 250 4.73 -5.07 24.03
C PRO A 250 6.07 -4.52 23.52
N SER A 251 6.97 -4.20 24.43
CA SER A 251 8.34 -3.86 24.08
C SER A 251 8.98 -5.09 23.45
N LEU A 252 9.31 -5.00 22.16
CA LEU A 252 10.14 -5.97 21.43
C LEU A 252 11.64 -5.84 21.84
N HIS A 253 11.90 -5.76 23.15
CA HIS A 253 13.26 -5.81 23.71
C HIS A 253 13.25 -6.63 25.01
N ALA A 254 13.17 -7.94 24.83
CA ALA A 254 13.66 -8.87 25.85
C ALA A 254 13.84 -10.23 25.18
N GLU A 255 15.02 -10.41 24.59
CA GLU A 255 15.72 -11.69 24.49
C GLU A 255 17.01 -11.49 23.67
N ARG A 256 17.97 -10.83 24.31
CA ARG A 256 19.39 -11.07 24.08
C ARG A 256 20.04 -10.95 25.43
N ASP A 257 20.13 -12.08 26.13
CA ASP A 257 21.14 -12.43 27.10
C ASP A 257 20.86 -13.87 27.55
N LEU A 258 21.58 -14.79 26.94
CA LEU A 258 22.22 -15.98 27.52
C LEU A 258 22.89 -16.76 26.39
#